data_8cd29bd46627e1e4fa715dc181263360
#
_entry.id   8cd29bd46627e1e4fa715dc181263360
#
_cell.length_a   1.000
_cell.length_b   1.000
_cell.length_c   1.000
_cell.angle_alpha   90.00
_cell.angle_beta   90.00
_cell.angle_gamma   90.00
#
_symmetry.space_group_name_H-M   'P 1'
#
loop_
_entity.id
_entity.type
_entity.pdbx_description
1 polymer ?
#
loop_
_entity_poly.entity_id
_entity_poly.type
_entity_poly.pdbx_seq_one_letter_code
_entity_poly.pdbx_strand_id
1 'polypeptide(L)'
;MLIEFSIENYRSIKDKVTFSMVATNDTSLDGNIIKNALNDDSLLKSAVIYGANASGKTNILLALNFLKMLVLNSHNHQKGQNLVFTPFKLDKKCLERPTRFQIVFTKKEVKYDYMLAFNKERVIEEFLYHYPNNKKALLFERKNDEYKFTIDEKDQGFIAKRTLENVLYLSKSTQENYGKNLPTFEWFRDELQFVGPYQPMLSEEFTINLLNKDKKLKELILKALLEADMGIEDIDAVIKKLENIPDTLPQEIKYFLINAKAPFNQTEIKTFHKGVVFDFFTEESEGTKRMFSLIGPWIDALHNGKILIIDELDVKLHHFLNLFLVNLFHDPTQNKTNAQLIFTTHNTNLLDQDIFRRDQIWFTEKDIETASTKLYSLTEYNPRKDKDIQKGYLAGKYGALPFIKENKIF
;
A
#
# COMPACT_ATOMS: atom_id res chain seq x y z
N MET A 1 2.23 4.58 11.66
CA MET A 1 3.42 4.46 10.78
C MET A 1 3.78 3.00 10.61
N LEU A 2 4.20 2.59 9.41
CA LEU A 2 4.75 1.26 9.14
C LEU A 2 6.22 1.19 9.56
N ILE A 3 6.62 0.09 10.19
CA ILE A 3 8.01 -0.20 10.56
C ILE A 3 8.56 -1.30 9.67
N GLU A 4 7.90 -2.48 9.65
CA GLU A 4 8.33 -3.63 8.86
C GLU A 4 7.13 -4.45 8.37
N PHE A 5 7.31 -5.10 7.23
CA PHE A 5 6.36 -6.05 6.69
C PHE A 5 7.09 -7.27 6.12
N SER A 6 6.77 -8.46 6.64
CA SER A 6 7.35 -9.73 6.18
C SER A 6 6.28 -10.58 5.48
N ILE A 7 6.71 -11.27 4.44
CA ILE A 7 5.86 -12.09 3.57
C ILE A 7 6.56 -13.43 3.33
N GLU A 8 5.82 -14.52 3.43
CA GLU A 8 6.30 -15.87 3.08
C GLU A 8 5.20 -16.66 2.40
N ASN A 9 5.57 -17.42 1.39
CA ASN A 9 4.70 -18.31 0.62
C ASN A 9 3.45 -17.63 0.05
N TYR A 10 3.66 -16.54 -0.69
CA TYR A 10 2.58 -15.79 -1.31
C TYR A 10 2.91 -15.43 -2.77
N ARG A 11 2.09 -15.85 -3.72
CA ARG A 11 2.24 -15.60 -5.18
C ARG A 11 3.65 -15.96 -5.69
N SER A 12 4.48 -14.98 -6.05
CA SER A 12 5.87 -15.20 -6.51
C SER A 12 6.89 -15.26 -5.38
N ILE A 13 6.48 -15.03 -4.14
CA ILE A 13 7.34 -15.02 -2.96
C ILE A 13 7.32 -16.42 -2.33
N LYS A 14 8.44 -17.13 -2.38
CA LYS A 14 8.59 -18.48 -1.83
C LYS A 14 9.02 -18.44 -0.36
N ASP A 15 10.17 -17.87 -0.12
CA ASP A 15 10.80 -17.80 1.19
C ASP A 15 10.51 -16.44 1.83
N LYS A 16 10.71 -16.32 3.14
CA LYS A 16 10.45 -15.08 3.87
C LYS A 16 11.28 -13.93 3.31
N VAL A 17 10.61 -12.86 2.90
CA VAL A 17 11.22 -11.57 2.61
C VAL A 17 10.70 -10.53 3.59
N THR A 18 11.51 -9.53 3.94
CA THR A 18 11.14 -8.45 4.86
C THR A 18 11.41 -7.11 4.22
N PHE A 19 10.38 -6.28 4.14
CA PHE A 19 10.46 -4.88 3.75
C PHE A 19 10.49 -4.03 5.03
N SER A 20 11.46 -3.12 5.15
CA SER A 20 11.65 -2.30 6.34
C SER A 20 11.63 -0.82 6.01
N MET A 21 10.97 -0.04 6.87
CA MET A 21 10.96 1.42 6.89
C MET A 21 11.86 1.98 8.00
N VAL A 22 12.70 1.15 8.63
CA VAL A 22 13.67 1.60 9.64
C VAL A 22 14.83 2.31 8.94
N ALA A 23 15.12 3.53 9.38
CA ALA A 23 16.27 4.28 8.86
C ALA A 23 17.58 3.72 9.40
N THR A 24 18.57 3.61 8.53
CA THR A 24 19.95 3.26 8.94
C THR A 24 20.68 4.48 9.51
N ASN A 25 21.90 4.27 10.00
CA ASN A 25 22.78 5.35 10.50
C ASN A 25 23.33 6.28 9.39
N ASP A 26 22.75 6.25 8.19
CA ASP A 26 23.09 7.20 7.13
C ASP A 26 22.63 8.60 7.52
N THR A 27 23.55 9.58 7.52
CA THR A 27 23.29 10.97 7.92
C THR A 27 22.88 11.88 6.75
N SER A 28 22.67 11.33 5.56
CA SER A 28 22.20 12.10 4.39
C SER A 28 20.70 12.34 4.45
N LEU A 29 20.22 13.40 3.81
CA LEU A 29 18.82 13.70 3.58
C LEU A 29 17.96 13.61 4.86
N ASP A 30 18.29 14.39 5.85
CA ASP A 30 17.54 14.47 7.14
C ASP A 30 16.04 14.73 6.95
N GLY A 31 15.63 15.37 5.87
CA GLY A 31 14.22 15.57 5.51
C GLY A 31 13.46 14.28 5.23
N ASN A 32 14.16 13.20 4.84
CA ASN A 32 13.57 11.93 4.43
C ASN A 32 13.27 10.99 5.61
N ILE A 33 13.59 11.40 6.84
CA ILE A 33 13.39 10.56 8.03
C ILE A 33 12.41 11.20 9.01
N ILE A 34 11.78 10.35 9.81
CA ILE A 34 10.96 10.67 10.97
C ILE A 34 11.83 10.35 12.18
N LYS A 35 12.42 11.39 12.79
CA LYS A 35 13.34 11.22 13.93
C LYS A 35 12.59 10.77 15.18
N ASN A 36 13.21 9.89 15.97
CA ASN A 36 12.68 9.39 17.24
C ASN A 36 11.26 8.83 17.15
N ALA A 37 10.96 8.18 16.02
CA ALA A 37 9.64 7.61 15.77
C ALA A 37 9.31 6.44 16.71
N LEU A 38 10.35 5.76 17.20
CA LEU A 38 10.30 4.63 18.14
C LEU A 38 11.54 4.68 19.02
N ASN A 39 11.42 5.20 20.23
CA ASN A 39 12.56 5.34 21.12
C ASN A 39 13.70 6.11 20.44
N ASP A 40 14.84 5.44 20.20
CA ASP A 40 15.99 5.99 19.49
C ASP A 40 15.98 5.71 17.98
N ASP A 41 15.04 4.86 17.50
CA ASP A 41 14.96 4.49 16.09
C ASP A 41 14.21 5.56 15.27
N SER A 42 14.75 5.88 14.11
CA SER A 42 14.11 6.73 13.10
C SER A 42 13.47 5.89 12.02
N LEU A 43 12.38 6.39 11.43
CA LEU A 43 11.70 5.74 10.32
C LEU A 43 11.85 6.55 9.03
N LEU A 44 11.73 5.88 7.90
CA LEU A 44 11.77 6.49 6.58
C LEU A 44 10.40 7.10 6.23
N LYS A 45 10.40 8.29 5.62
CA LYS A 45 9.20 8.92 5.07
C LYS A 45 8.78 8.32 3.74
N SER A 46 9.71 7.72 3.01
CA SER A 46 9.38 7.01 1.78
C SER A 46 10.26 5.81 1.53
N ALA A 47 9.79 4.88 0.71
CA ALA A 47 10.59 3.82 0.12
C ALA A 47 10.13 3.53 -1.32
N VAL A 48 11.09 3.29 -2.19
CA VAL A 48 10.88 3.00 -3.61
C VAL A 48 11.38 1.60 -3.94
N ILE A 49 10.58 0.85 -4.70
CA ILE A 49 10.89 -0.53 -5.09
C ILE A 49 11.11 -0.59 -6.60
N TYR A 50 12.33 -0.93 -7.00
CA TYR A 50 12.75 -1.17 -8.38
C TYR A 50 12.82 -2.65 -8.70
N GLY A 51 12.84 -2.97 -9.98
CA GLY A 51 13.04 -4.33 -10.49
C GLY A 51 12.51 -4.50 -11.89
N ALA A 52 12.94 -5.55 -12.55
CA ALA A 52 12.46 -5.93 -13.86
C ALA A 52 10.94 -6.21 -13.88
N ASN A 53 10.35 -6.24 -15.08
CA ASN A 53 8.98 -6.71 -15.23
C ASN A 53 8.87 -8.16 -14.73
N ALA A 54 7.79 -8.48 -14.03
CA ALA A 54 7.54 -9.78 -13.41
C ALA A 54 8.56 -10.20 -12.31
N SER A 55 9.37 -9.28 -11.77
CA SER A 55 10.26 -9.57 -10.63
C SER A 55 9.53 -9.72 -9.29
N GLY A 56 8.28 -9.23 -9.20
CA GLY A 56 7.44 -9.34 -8.01
C GLY A 56 7.19 -8.04 -7.23
N LYS A 57 7.57 -6.86 -7.75
CA LYS A 57 7.28 -5.54 -7.15
C LYS A 57 5.83 -5.44 -6.68
N THR A 58 4.90 -5.59 -7.61
CA THR A 58 3.45 -5.55 -7.36
C THR A 58 3.03 -6.58 -6.30
N ASN A 59 3.64 -7.78 -6.26
CA ASN A 59 3.25 -8.82 -5.31
C ASN A 59 3.59 -8.45 -3.85
N ILE A 60 4.63 -7.64 -3.60
CA ILE A 60 4.92 -7.09 -2.27
C ILE A 60 3.76 -6.18 -1.80
N LEU A 61 3.34 -5.24 -2.65
CA LEU A 61 2.26 -4.32 -2.34
C LEU A 61 0.90 -5.04 -2.22
N LEU A 62 0.63 -6.00 -3.11
CA LEU A 62 -0.58 -6.82 -3.05
C LEU A 62 -0.67 -7.67 -1.79
N ALA A 63 0.45 -8.17 -1.27
CA ALA A 63 0.48 -8.92 -0.01
C ALA A 63 0.00 -8.05 1.16
N LEU A 64 0.48 -6.81 1.23
CA LEU A 64 0.07 -5.86 2.28
C LEU A 64 -1.41 -5.47 2.15
N ASN A 65 -1.88 -5.21 0.92
CA ASN A 65 -3.30 -4.94 0.66
C ASN A 65 -4.17 -6.15 1.00
N PHE A 66 -3.72 -7.35 0.67
CA PHE A 66 -4.46 -8.58 0.96
C PHE A 66 -4.57 -8.83 2.46
N LEU A 67 -3.50 -8.61 3.24
CA LEU A 67 -3.55 -8.66 4.71
C LEU A 67 -4.56 -7.66 5.26
N LYS A 68 -4.54 -6.40 4.77
CA LYS A 68 -5.55 -5.38 5.10
C LYS A 68 -6.96 -5.90 4.87
N MET A 69 -7.23 -6.46 3.67
CA MET A 69 -8.56 -6.95 3.30
C MET A 69 -9.02 -8.12 4.18
N LEU A 70 -8.12 -9.03 4.55
CA LEU A 70 -8.43 -10.13 5.48
C LEU A 70 -8.79 -9.59 6.87
N VAL A 71 -8.01 -8.66 7.41
CA VAL A 71 -8.28 -8.05 8.73
C VAL A 71 -9.64 -7.34 8.73
N LEU A 72 -9.95 -6.60 7.68
CA LEU A 72 -11.19 -5.80 7.63
C LEU A 72 -12.44 -6.62 7.36
N ASN A 73 -12.34 -7.77 6.65
CA ASN A 73 -13.52 -8.44 6.10
C ASN A 73 -13.71 -9.89 6.52
N SER A 74 -12.71 -10.55 7.13
CA SER A 74 -12.82 -11.99 7.40
C SER A 74 -13.98 -12.37 8.35
N HIS A 75 -14.42 -11.44 9.20
CA HIS A 75 -15.57 -11.65 10.07
C HIS A 75 -16.91 -11.92 9.32
N ASN A 76 -16.94 -11.64 8.00
CA ASN A 76 -18.11 -11.92 7.14
C ASN A 76 -18.09 -13.36 6.57
N HIS A 77 -17.01 -14.12 6.76
CA HIS A 77 -16.93 -15.49 6.24
C HIS A 77 -17.93 -16.42 6.95
N GLN A 78 -18.48 -17.34 6.18
CA GLN A 78 -19.33 -18.41 6.69
C GLN A 78 -18.49 -19.66 7.01
N LYS A 79 -18.98 -20.52 7.89
CA LYS A 79 -18.34 -21.79 8.23
C LYS A 79 -18.11 -22.64 6.97
N GLY A 80 -16.88 -23.14 6.79
CA GLY A 80 -16.49 -23.95 5.63
C GLY A 80 -16.22 -23.17 4.36
N GLN A 81 -16.35 -21.83 4.36
CA GLN A 81 -15.93 -20.99 3.24
C GLN A 81 -14.38 -20.97 3.17
N ASN A 82 -13.83 -21.26 1.99
CA ASN A 82 -12.40 -21.19 1.78
C ASN A 82 -11.86 -19.75 1.85
N LEU A 83 -10.69 -19.60 2.45
CA LEU A 83 -9.89 -18.40 2.34
C LEU A 83 -9.25 -18.29 0.94
N VAL A 84 -9.05 -17.08 0.46
CA VAL A 84 -8.25 -16.86 -0.75
C VAL A 84 -6.80 -17.21 -0.44
N PHE A 85 -6.33 -18.33 -0.98
CA PHE A 85 -5.01 -18.87 -0.74
C PHE A 85 -4.25 -18.96 -2.06
N THR A 86 -3.19 -18.17 -2.17
CA THR A 86 -2.37 -18.05 -3.38
C THR A 86 -0.90 -18.30 -3.06
N PRO A 87 -0.51 -19.54 -2.72
CA PRO A 87 0.88 -19.87 -2.37
C PRO A 87 1.79 -19.80 -3.59
N PHE A 88 3.10 -19.87 -3.35
CA PHE A 88 4.09 -20.03 -4.42
C PHE A 88 3.88 -21.37 -5.14
N LYS A 89 3.57 -21.33 -6.46
CA LYS A 89 3.10 -22.51 -7.20
C LYS A 89 4.20 -23.35 -7.82
N LEU A 90 5.41 -22.80 -7.96
CA LEU A 90 6.51 -23.48 -8.66
C LEU A 90 7.27 -24.49 -7.79
N ASP A 91 6.91 -24.59 -6.50
CA ASP A 91 7.38 -25.64 -5.59
C ASP A 91 6.17 -26.32 -4.94
N LYS A 92 6.03 -27.64 -5.19
CA LYS A 92 4.92 -28.45 -4.65
C LYS A 92 4.83 -28.39 -3.12
N LYS A 93 5.97 -28.31 -2.42
CA LYS A 93 5.99 -28.17 -0.96
C LYS A 93 5.31 -26.90 -0.45
N CYS A 94 5.33 -25.86 -1.24
CA CYS A 94 4.69 -24.58 -0.91
C CYS A 94 3.16 -24.65 -0.98
N LEU A 95 2.58 -25.58 -1.74
CA LEU A 95 1.13 -25.76 -1.83
C LEU A 95 0.52 -26.27 -0.51
N GLU A 96 1.32 -26.91 0.32
CA GLU A 96 0.91 -27.47 1.63
C GLU A 96 1.34 -26.58 2.80
N ARG A 97 2.25 -25.63 2.55
CA ARG A 97 2.72 -24.69 3.56
C ARG A 97 1.75 -23.51 3.71
N PRO A 98 1.55 -22.97 4.92
CA PRO A 98 0.75 -21.76 5.09
C PRO A 98 1.43 -20.55 4.42
N THR A 99 0.62 -19.59 3.98
CA THR A 99 1.06 -18.21 3.75
C THR A 99 1.26 -17.54 5.10
N ARG A 100 2.35 -16.77 5.27
CA ARG A 100 2.65 -16.03 6.49
C ARG A 100 2.84 -14.56 6.18
N PHE A 101 2.19 -13.73 6.99
CA PHE A 101 2.39 -12.27 7.01
C PHE A 101 2.75 -11.86 8.43
N GLN A 102 3.72 -10.95 8.56
CA GLN A 102 3.99 -10.29 9.83
C GLN A 102 4.16 -8.81 9.58
N ILE A 103 3.53 -7.97 10.36
CA ILE A 103 3.58 -6.53 10.23
C ILE A 103 3.86 -5.87 11.57
N VAL A 104 4.83 -4.97 11.57
CA VAL A 104 5.19 -4.16 12.72
C VAL A 104 4.89 -2.71 12.38
N PHE A 105 4.16 -2.03 13.26
CA PHE A 105 3.73 -0.65 13.05
C PHE A 105 3.55 0.10 14.36
N THR A 106 3.39 1.42 14.26
CA THR A 106 3.01 2.26 15.41
C THR A 106 1.64 2.87 15.19
N LYS A 107 0.87 2.97 16.28
CA LYS A 107 -0.34 3.77 16.37
C LYS A 107 -0.37 4.48 17.72
N LYS A 108 -0.54 5.82 17.72
CA LYS A 108 -0.56 6.63 18.95
C LYS A 108 0.65 6.32 19.86
N GLU A 109 1.85 6.31 19.29
CA GLU A 109 3.14 6.07 19.96
C GLU A 109 3.32 4.65 20.55
N VAL A 110 2.36 3.78 20.37
CA VAL A 110 2.47 2.37 20.78
C VAL A 110 2.86 1.53 19.56
N LYS A 111 3.90 0.73 19.72
CA LYS A 111 4.31 -0.28 18.73
C LYS A 111 3.42 -1.51 18.83
N TYR A 112 3.05 -2.07 17.68
CA TYR A 112 2.31 -3.32 17.53
C TYR A 112 3.07 -4.27 16.63
N ASP A 113 2.97 -5.58 16.91
CA ASP A 113 3.52 -6.66 16.10
C ASP A 113 2.41 -7.69 15.88
N TYR A 114 1.89 -7.74 14.66
CA TYR A 114 0.80 -8.61 14.27
C TYR A 114 1.28 -9.63 13.25
N MET A 115 1.00 -10.93 13.50
CA MET A 115 1.32 -12.02 12.59
C MET A 115 0.09 -12.86 12.29
N LEU A 116 0.00 -13.31 11.04
CA LEU A 116 -1.01 -14.19 10.52
C LEU A 116 -0.35 -15.30 9.68
N ALA A 117 -0.70 -16.54 9.96
CA ALA A 117 -0.41 -17.70 9.12
C ALA A 117 -1.72 -18.44 8.81
N PHE A 118 -1.98 -18.72 7.54
CA PHE A 118 -3.21 -19.35 7.10
C PHE A 118 -2.99 -20.22 5.86
N ASN A 119 -3.89 -21.14 5.63
CA ASN A 119 -4.01 -21.93 4.41
C ASN A 119 -5.38 -21.68 3.74
N LYS A 120 -5.74 -22.50 2.76
CA LYS A 120 -7.02 -22.40 2.06
C LYS A 120 -8.24 -22.58 3.00
N GLU A 121 -8.12 -23.36 4.05
CA GLU A 121 -9.24 -23.79 4.88
C GLU A 121 -9.38 -22.97 6.15
N ARG A 122 -8.24 -22.60 6.76
CA ARG A 122 -8.25 -22.04 8.11
C ARG A 122 -7.07 -21.12 8.44
N VAL A 123 -7.23 -20.37 9.51
CA VAL A 123 -6.15 -19.70 10.22
C VAL A 123 -5.36 -20.73 11.01
N ILE A 124 -4.05 -20.80 10.80
CA ILE A 124 -3.12 -21.71 11.48
C ILE A 124 -2.52 -21.05 12.72
N GLU A 125 -2.02 -19.83 12.56
CA GLU A 125 -1.45 -19.02 13.63
C GLU A 125 -1.88 -17.57 13.48
N GLU A 126 -2.18 -16.93 14.58
CA GLU A 126 -2.45 -15.49 14.64
C GLU A 126 -2.01 -14.97 15.99
N PHE A 127 -1.20 -13.92 16.03
CA PHE A 127 -0.86 -13.27 17.29
C PHE A 127 -0.83 -11.75 17.16
N LEU A 128 -1.05 -11.08 18.26
CA LEU A 128 -0.90 -9.65 18.42
C LEU A 128 -0.16 -9.33 19.72
N TYR A 129 1.01 -8.72 19.56
CA TYR A 129 1.73 -8.07 20.65
C TYR A 129 1.60 -6.57 20.55
N HIS A 130 1.59 -5.89 21.67
CA HIS A 130 1.78 -4.45 21.76
C HIS A 130 2.89 -4.12 22.75
N TYR A 131 3.42 -2.89 22.68
CA TYR A 131 4.57 -2.49 23.46
C TYR A 131 4.29 -1.20 24.24
N PRO A 132 3.34 -1.26 25.24
CA PRO A 132 3.11 -0.09 26.10
C PRO A 132 4.36 0.20 26.92
N ASN A 133 4.78 1.46 26.94
CA ASN A 133 6.01 1.87 27.62
C ASN A 133 7.23 1.01 27.20
N ASN A 134 7.31 0.64 25.94
CA ASN A 134 8.37 -0.19 25.32
C ASN A 134 8.50 -1.61 25.87
N LYS A 135 7.52 -2.09 26.62
CA LYS A 135 7.51 -3.46 27.15
C LYS A 135 6.59 -4.35 26.31
N LYS A 136 7.16 -5.47 25.84
CA LYS A 136 6.39 -6.46 25.06
C LYS A 136 5.30 -7.08 25.90
N ALA A 137 4.04 -6.96 25.48
CA ALA A 137 2.88 -7.57 26.10
C ALA A 137 2.03 -8.27 25.04
N LEU A 138 1.57 -9.48 25.35
CA LEU A 138 0.69 -10.27 24.49
C LEU A 138 -0.75 -9.76 24.65
N LEU A 139 -1.43 -9.44 23.55
CA LEU A 139 -2.88 -9.23 23.56
C LEU A 139 -3.62 -10.53 23.32
N PHE A 140 -3.21 -11.29 22.32
CA PHE A 140 -3.68 -12.65 22.07
C PHE A 140 -2.69 -13.46 21.23
N GLU A 141 -2.71 -14.77 21.39
CA GLU A 141 -2.08 -15.76 20.52
C GLU A 141 -3.10 -16.84 20.20
N ARG A 142 -3.20 -17.23 18.94
CA ARG A 142 -4.01 -18.33 18.44
C ARG A 142 -3.14 -19.30 17.66
N LYS A 143 -3.29 -20.60 17.97
CA LYS A 143 -2.71 -21.72 17.20
C LYS A 143 -3.84 -22.70 16.88
N ASN A 144 -4.28 -22.73 15.63
CA ASN A 144 -5.51 -23.43 15.22
C ASN A 144 -6.72 -22.98 16.06
N ASP A 145 -7.21 -23.83 16.94
CA ASP A 145 -8.37 -23.57 17.81
C ASP A 145 -7.98 -23.29 19.25
N GLU A 146 -6.67 -23.30 19.57
CA GLU A 146 -6.14 -22.99 20.89
C GLU A 146 -5.80 -21.51 20.99
N TYR A 147 -6.22 -20.88 22.08
CA TYR A 147 -6.02 -19.46 22.32
C TYR A 147 -5.30 -19.23 23.65
N LYS A 148 -4.41 -18.24 23.66
CA LYS A 148 -3.74 -17.75 24.85
C LYS A 148 -3.95 -16.24 24.97
N PHE A 149 -4.37 -15.83 26.14
CA PHE A 149 -4.58 -14.44 26.52
C PHE A 149 -3.79 -14.13 27.80
N THR A 150 -3.39 -12.89 27.99
CA THR A 150 -2.74 -12.43 29.24
C THR A 150 -3.57 -11.40 29.99
N ILE A 151 -4.63 -10.92 29.35
CA ILE A 151 -5.57 -9.92 29.90
C ILE A 151 -6.99 -10.34 29.48
N ASP A 152 -7.97 -10.00 30.30
CA ASP A 152 -9.40 -10.17 30.00
C ASP A 152 -9.75 -11.59 29.48
N GLU A 153 -9.12 -12.64 30.04
CA GLU A 153 -9.19 -14.03 29.55
C GLU A 153 -10.64 -14.53 29.40
N LYS A 154 -11.53 -14.12 30.31
CA LYS A 154 -12.95 -14.53 30.26
C LYS A 154 -13.66 -13.94 29.04
N ASP A 155 -13.50 -12.64 28.79
CA ASP A 155 -14.17 -11.95 27.68
C ASP A 155 -13.58 -12.38 26.35
N GLN A 156 -12.25 -12.44 26.25
CA GLN A 156 -11.56 -12.91 25.05
C GLN A 156 -11.87 -14.38 24.77
N GLY A 157 -11.94 -15.24 25.79
CA GLY A 157 -12.31 -16.66 25.67
C GLY A 157 -13.74 -16.86 25.16
N PHE A 158 -14.67 -15.96 25.51
CA PHE A 158 -16.02 -15.99 24.97
C PHE A 158 -16.06 -15.64 23.47
N ILE A 159 -15.27 -14.65 23.04
CA ILE A 159 -15.12 -14.27 21.62
C ILE A 159 -14.46 -15.42 20.84
N ALA A 160 -13.39 -16.01 21.39
CA ALA A 160 -12.65 -17.11 20.76
C ALA A 160 -13.55 -18.29 20.42
N LYS A 161 -14.44 -18.70 21.34
CA LYS A 161 -15.41 -19.79 21.12
C LYS A 161 -16.41 -19.53 19.99
N ARG A 162 -16.58 -18.28 19.58
CA ARG A 162 -17.48 -17.85 18.49
C ARG A 162 -16.71 -17.49 17.22
N THR A 163 -15.38 -17.59 17.23
CA THR A 163 -14.55 -17.31 16.08
C THR A 163 -14.43 -18.57 15.23
N LEU A 164 -14.85 -18.50 13.98
CA LEU A 164 -14.74 -19.61 13.04
C LEU A 164 -13.27 -19.86 12.67
N GLU A 165 -12.96 -21.08 12.25
CA GLU A 165 -11.60 -21.48 11.86
C GLU A 165 -11.03 -20.65 10.71
N ASN A 166 -11.88 -20.17 9.80
CA ASN A 166 -11.56 -19.35 8.63
C ASN A 166 -11.76 -17.83 8.86
N VAL A 167 -11.91 -17.40 10.11
CA VAL A 167 -12.06 -15.99 10.51
C VAL A 167 -10.87 -15.56 11.37
N LEU A 168 -10.31 -14.39 11.11
CA LEU A 168 -9.25 -13.82 11.96
C LEU A 168 -9.83 -13.40 13.32
N TYR A 169 -9.13 -13.74 14.38
CA TYR A 169 -9.54 -13.33 15.72
C TYR A 169 -9.53 -11.81 15.90
N LEU A 170 -8.54 -11.13 15.30
CA LEU A 170 -8.50 -9.67 15.26
C LEU A 170 -9.79 -9.09 14.68
N SER A 171 -10.22 -9.58 13.52
CA SER A 171 -11.44 -9.13 12.84
C SER A 171 -12.70 -9.42 13.69
N LYS A 172 -12.79 -10.63 14.25
CA LYS A 172 -13.94 -11.03 15.06
C LYS A 172 -14.02 -10.26 16.38
N SER A 173 -12.91 -10.06 17.07
CA SER A 173 -12.87 -9.36 18.34
C SER A 173 -13.32 -7.90 18.23
N THR A 174 -12.98 -7.23 17.12
CA THR A 174 -13.45 -5.86 16.89
C THR A 174 -14.94 -5.81 16.50
N GLN A 175 -15.45 -6.82 15.79
CA GLN A 175 -16.89 -6.96 15.54
C GLN A 175 -17.67 -7.15 16.85
N GLU A 176 -17.11 -7.88 17.84
CA GLU A 176 -17.67 -8.04 19.17
C GLU A 176 -17.35 -6.87 20.14
N ASN A 177 -16.86 -5.76 19.58
CA ASN A 177 -16.57 -4.50 20.31
C ASN A 177 -15.48 -4.65 21.39
N TYR A 178 -14.49 -5.53 21.20
CA TYR A 178 -13.36 -5.65 22.13
C TYR A 178 -12.34 -4.55 21.89
N GLY A 179 -12.32 -3.57 22.78
CA GLY A 179 -11.62 -2.29 22.60
C GLY A 179 -10.08 -2.37 22.52
N LYS A 180 -9.44 -3.39 23.14
CA LYS A 180 -7.96 -3.47 23.17
C LYS A 180 -7.35 -3.89 21.82
N ASN A 181 -8.10 -4.57 20.97
CA ASN A 181 -7.68 -4.93 19.60
C ASN A 181 -8.06 -3.85 18.56
N LEU A 182 -8.95 -2.94 18.94
CA LEU A 182 -9.45 -1.88 18.05
C LEU A 182 -8.35 -0.99 17.46
N PRO A 183 -7.30 -0.55 18.19
CA PRO A 183 -6.24 0.25 17.59
C PRO A 183 -5.53 -0.42 16.41
N THR A 184 -5.32 -1.73 16.46
CA THR A 184 -4.72 -2.50 15.36
C THR A 184 -5.66 -2.55 14.15
N PHE A 185 -6.94 -2.84 14.35
CA PHE A 185 -7.94 -2.86 13.29
C PHE A 185 -8.09 -1.49 12.63
N GLU A 186 -8.17 -0.41 13.42
CA GLU A 186 -8.27 0.97 12.93
C GLU A 186 -7.02 1.36 12.14
N TRP A 187 -5.83 0.89 12.53
CA TRP A 187 -4.62 1.17 11.77
C TRP A 187 -4.71 0.60 10.34
N PHE A 188 -5.17 -0.64 10.18
CA PHE A 188 -5.41 -1.23 8.85
C PHE A 188 -6.50 -0.48 8.08
N ARG A 189 -7.58 -0.06 8.75
CA ARG A 189 -8.71 0.61 8.12
C ARG A 189 -8.35 2.01 7.66
N ASP A 190 -7.74 2.80 8.52
CA ASP A 190 -7.66 4.26 8.38
C ASP A 190 -6.29 4.75 7.89
N GLU A 191 -5.19 4.05 8.22
CA GLU A 191 -3.84 4.54 7.94
C GLU A 191 -3.22 3.96 6.67
N LEU A 192 -3.61 2.76 6.23
CA LEU A 192 -3.14 2.19 4.97
C LEU A 192 -4.02 2.62 3.80
N GLN A 193 -3.45 3.33 2.84
CA GLN A 193 -4.14 3.77 1.63
C GLN A 193 -3.43 3.23 0.39
N PHE A 194 -4.18 2.52 -0.46
CA PHE A 194 -3.65 1.92 -1.69
C PHE A 194 -4.19 2.64 -2.91
N VAL A 195 -3.29 2.95 -3.84
CA VAL A 195 -3.60 3.45 -5.18
C VAL A 195 -2.89 2.56 -6.19
N GLY A 196 -3.62 1.88 -7.04
CA GLY A 196 -3.05 0.97 -8.02
C GLY A 196 -3.60 1.19 -9.42
N PRO A 197 -2.91 0.70 -10.46
CA PRO A 197 -3.34 0.83 -11.85
C PRO A 197 -4.64 0.08 -12.13
N TYR A 198 -5.00 -0.87 -11.28
CA TYR A 198 -6.21 -1.70 -11.45
C TYR A 198 -7.50 -1.09 -10.89
N GLN A 199 -7.43 0.09 -10.25
CA GLN A 199 -8.58 0.77 -9.66
C GLN A 199 -8.54 2.29 -9.87
N PRO A 200 -8.33 2.80 -11.10
CA PRO A 200 -8.24 4.25 -11.33
C PRO A 200 -9.53 4.99 -10.95
N MET A 201 -10.69 4.43 -11.24
CA MET A 201 -12.00 5.03 -10.90
C MET A 201 -12.16 5.30 -9.41
N LEU A 202 -11.71 4.39 -8.52
CA LEU A 202 -11.80 4.60 -7.07
C LEU A 202 -10.94 5.78 -6.60
N SER A 203 -9.83 6.04 -7.26
CA SER A 203 -8.92 7.15 -6.94
C SER A 203 -9.48 8.49 -7.40
N GLU A 204 -10.15 8.54 -8.54
CA GLU A 204 -10.86 9.73 -9.05
C GLU A 204 -12.07 10.05 -8.16
N GLU A 205 -12.92 9.07 -7.86
CA GLU A 205 -14.04 9.23 -6.92
C GLU A 205 -13.57 9.70 -5.55
N PHE A 206 -12.42 9.19 -5.09
CA PHE A 206 -11.83 9.63 -3.82
C PHE A 206 -11.47 11.12 -3.86
N THR A 207 -10.82 11.58 -4.94
CA THR A 207 -10.46 12.99 -5.14
C THR A 207 -11.71 13.87 -5.21
N ILE A 208 -12.73 13.44 -5.94
CA ILE A 208 -14.03 14.16 -6.04
C ILE A 208 -14.69 14.27 -4.67
N ASN A 209 -14.72 13.19 -3.90
CA ASN A 209 -15.29 13.22 -2.56
C ASN A 209 -14.56 14.20 -1.64
N LEU A 210 -13.23 14.31 -1.76
CA LEU A 210 -12.46 15.31 -1.01
C LEU A 210 -12.76 16.73 -1.46
N LEU A 211 -12.85 16.99 -2.77
CA LEU A 211 -13.21 18.30 -3.34
C LEU A 211 -14.56 18.80 -2.81
N ASN A 212 -15.53 17.88 -2.66
CA ASN A 212 -16.89 18.21 -2.25
C ASN A 212 -17.07 18.25 -0.73
N LYS A 213 -16.17 17.63 0.03
CA LYS A 213 -16.29 17.50 1.47
C LYS A 213 -15.84 18.75 2.24
N ASP A 214 -14.74 19.37 1.79
CA ASP A 214 -14.09 20.44 2.53
C ASP A 214 -13.45 21.47 1.57
N LYS A 215 -13.84 22.73 1.71
CA LYS A 215 -13.33 23.84 0.89
C LYS A 215 -11.81 23.98 1.00
N LYS A 216 -11.20 23.75 2.17
CA LYS A 216 -9.75 23.83 2.35
C LYS A 216 -9.04 22.72 1.57
N LEU A 217 -9.59 21.49 1.57
CA LEU A 217 -9.04 20.39 0.78
C LEU A 217 -9.16 20.67 -0.72
N LYS A 218 -10.28 21.26 -1.17
CA LYS A 218 -10.42 21.72 -2.56
C LYS A 218 -9.32 22.72 -2.92
N GLU A 219 -9.09 23.75 -2.09
CA GLU A 219 -8.05 24.75 -2.29
C GLU A 219 -6.65 24.12 -2.37
N LEU A 220 -6.34 23.14 -1.52
CA LEU A 220 -5.06 22.41 -1.54
C LEU A 220 -4.89 21.58 -2.80
N ILE A 221 -5.94 20.90 -3.26
CA ILE A 221 -5.92 20.09 -4.49
C ILE A 221 -5.69 21.01 -5.70
N LEU A 222 -6.44 22.10 -5.83
CA LEU A 222 -6.28 23.07 -6.92
C LEU A 222 -4.89 23.68 -6.93
N LYS A 223 -4.37 24.08 -5.77
CA LYS A 223 -3.02 24.58 -5.63
C LYS A 223 -1.97 23.57 -6.10
N ALA A 224 -2.10 22.30 -5.68
CA ALA A 224 -1.16 21.26 -6.08
C ALA A 224 -1.22 20.97 -7.61
N LEU A 225 -2.40 21.00 -8.23
CA LEU A 225 -2.56 20.85 -9.67
C LEU A 225 -1.96 22.03 -10.43
N LEU A 226 -2.11 23.25 -9.92
CA LEU A 226 -1.51 24.45 -10.50
C LEU A 226 0.03 24.41 -10.40
N GLU A 227 0.58 24.06 -9.25
CA GLU A 227 2.03 23.90 -9.03
C GLU A 227 2.61 22.75 -9.87
N ALA A 228 1.80 21.73 -10.21
CA ALA A 228 2.16 20.65 -11.11
C ALA A 228 2.06 21.03 -12.61
N ASP A 229 1.88 22.32 -12.93
CA ASP A 229 1.78 22.84 -14.30
C ASP A 229 0.62 22.25 -15.13
N MET A 230 -0.48 21.87 -14.45
CA MET A 230 -1.67 21.34 -15.13
C MET A 230 -2.57 22.44 -15.70
N GLY A 231 -2.35 23.72 -15.33
CA GLY A 231 -3.10 24.87 -15.82
C GLY A 231 -4.57 24.92 -15.40
N ILE A 232 -4.98 24.07 -14.46
CA ILE A 232 -6.37 23.98 -13.97
C ILE A 232 -6.56 25.04 -12.88
N GLU A 233 -7.48 25.97 -13.11
CA GLU A 233 -7.82 27.07 -12.19
C GLU A 233 -8.95 26.68 -11.21
N ASP A 234 -9.92 25.90 -11.68
CA ASP A 234 -11.02 25.36 -10.85
C ASP A 234 -11.51 24.01 -11.38
N ILE A 235 -12.18 23.27 -10.53
CA ILE A 235 -12.79 21.98 -10.84
C ILE A 235 -14.20 21.96 -10.26
N ASP A 236 -15.15 21.59 -11.09
CA ASP A 236 -16.51 21.24 -10.69
C ASP A 236 -16.73 19.75 -10.94
N ALA A 237 -17.00 19.01 -9.89
CA ALA A 237 -17.12 17.56 -9.95
C ALA A 237 -18.34 17.06 -9.17
N VAL A 238 -19.20 16.30 -9.83
CA VAL A 238 -20.43 15.78 -9.26
C VAL A 238 -20.53 14.28 -9.48
N ILE A 239 -20.86 13.55 -8.42
CA ILE A 239 -21.25 12.14 -8.51
C ILE A 239 -22.76 12.06 -8.49
N LYS A 240 -23.36 11.70 -9.60
CA LYS A 240 -24.81 11.52 -9.75
C LYS A 240 -25.16 10.05 -9.62
N LYS A 241 -26.06 9.72 -8.70
CA LYS A 241 -26.69 8.39 -8.69
C LYS A 241 -27.65 8.31 -9.88
N LEU A 242 -27.44 7.34 -10.74
CA LEU A 242 -28.41 7.05 -11.81
C LEU A 242 -29.48 6.13 -11.27
N GLU A 243 -30.74 6.53 -11.44
CA GLU A 243 -31.89 5.70 -11.09
C GLU A 243 -32.05 4.52 -12.06
N ASN A 244 -31.61 4.69 -13.29
CA ASN A 244 -31.65 3.66 -14.32
C ASN A 244 -30.29 3.43 -14.95
N ILE A 245 -29.98 2.16 -15.22
CA ILE A 245 -28.77 1.76 -15.94
C ILE A 245 -28.88 2.20 -17.39
N PRO A 246 -27.91 2.93 -17.97
CA PRO A 246 -27.96 3.42 -19.33
C PRO A 246 -28.17 2.31 -20.36
N ASP A 247 -29.01 2.59 -21.36
CA ASP A 247 -29.29 1.62 -22.42
C ASP A 247 -28.11 1.33 -23.35
N THR A 248 -27.09 2.17 -23.31
CA THR A 248 -25.84 2.04 -24.07
C THR A 248 -24.89 0.94 -23.53
N LEU A 249 -25.10 0.44 -22.31
CA LEU A 249 -24.26 -0.61 -21.75
C LEU A 249 -24.60 -2.00 -22.32
N PRO A 250 -23.58 -2.88 -22.54
CA PRO A 250 -23.79 -4.28 -22.90
C PRO A 250 -24.73 -5.01 -21.92
N GLN A 251 -25.53 -5.93 -22.44
CA GLN A 251 -26.55 -6.62 -21.62
C GLN A 251 -25.94 -7.43 -20.47
N GLU A 252 -24.75 -8.01 -20.66
CA GLU A 252 -24.05 -8.76 -19.62
C GLU A 252 -23.67 -7.86 -18.44
N ILE A 253 -23.21 -6.63 -18.71
CA ILE A 253 -22.85 -5.65 -17.69
C ILE A 253 -24.10 -5.16 -16.97
N LYS A 254 -25.21 -4.89 -17.69
CA LYS A 254 -26.50 -4.52 -17.09
C LYS A 254 -26.99 -5.61 -16.13
N TYR A 255 -26.96 -6.87 -16.57
CA TYR A 255 -27.35 -8.01 -15.74
C TYR A 255 -26.52 -8.13 -14.46
N PHE A 256 -25.19 -7.94 -14.57
CA PHE A 256 -24.30 -7.96 -13.42
C PHE A 256 -24.61 -6.83 -12.42
N LEU A 257 -24.79 -5.59 -12.91
CA LEU A 257 -25.10 -4.41 -12.08
C LEU A 257 -26.44 -4.55 -11.36
N ILE A 258 -27.48 -5.05 -12.04
CA ILE A 258 -28.78 -5.30 -11.45
C ILE A 258 -28.70 -6.34 -10.32
N ASN A 259 -27.99 -7.44 -10.54
CA ASN A 259 -27.88 -8.51 -9.56
C ASN A 259 -26.97 -8.15 -8.38
N ALA A 260 -25.96 -7.32 -8.60
CA ALA A 260 -25.07 -6.84 -7.54
C ALA A 260 -25.73 -5.81 -6.62
N LYS A 261 -26.92 -5.29 -6.98
CA LYS A 261 -27.58 -4.16 -6.27
C LYS A 261 -26.62 -2.99 -6.00
N ALA A 262 -25.58 -2.87 -6.83
CA ALA A 262 -24.61 -1.80 -6.70
C ALA A 262 -25.22 -0.48 -7.18
N PRO A 263 -25.07 0.62 -6.44
CA PRO A 263 -25.48 1.93 -6.94
C PRO A 263 -24.63 2.26 -8.19
N PHE A 264 -25.31 2.57 -9.28
CA PHE A 264 -24.65 3.04 -10.49
C PHE A 264 -24.45 4.55 -10.37
N ASN A 265 -23.19 4.96 -10.27
CA ASN A 265 -22.81 6.36 -10.18
C ASN A 265 -22.30 6.83 -11.54
N GLN A 266 -22.81 7.94 -12.03
CA GLN A 266 -22.20 8.69 -13.12
C GLN A 266 -21.39 9.85 -12.53
N THR A 267 -20.12 9.90 -12.88
CA THR A 267 -19.25 10.98 -12.49
C THR A 267 -19.14 11.99 -13.62
N GLU A 268 -19.44 13.26 -13.34
CA GLU A 268 -19.21 14.37 -14.23
C GLU A 268 -18.13 15.26 -13.62
N ILE A 269 -17.07 15.56 -14.37
CA ILE A 269 -16.00 16.46 -13.95
C ILE A 269 -15.79 17.49 -15.05
N LYS A 270 -15.77 18.75 -14.66
CA LYS A 270 -15.43 19.89 -15.51
C LYS A 270 -14.20 20.59 -14.96
N THR A 271 -13.24 20.89 -15.81
CA THR A 271 -12.06 21.65 -15.48
C THR A 271 -12.13 23.03 -16.13
N PHE A 272 -11.53 24.02 -15.49
CA PHE A 272 -11.53 25.40 -15.93
C PHE A 272 -10.10 25.85 -16.21
N HIS A 273 -9.84 26.30 -17.46
CA HIS A 273 -8.57 26.82 -17.91
C HIS A 273 -8.77 28.21 -18.50
N LYS A 274 -8.23 29.26 -17.91
CA LYS A 274 -8.37 30.66 -18.36
C LYS A 274 -9.83 31.05 -18.65
N GLY A 275 -10.73 30.58 -17.78
CA GLY A 275 -12.17 30.84 -17.89
C GLY A 275 -12.91 30.00 -18.95
N VAL A 276 -12.24 29.06 -19.62
CA VAL A 276 -12.85 28.11 -20.56
C VAL A 276 -13.11 26.77 -19.83
N VAL A 277 -14.27 26.18 -20.08
CA VAL A 277 -14.69 24.91 -19.48
C VAL A 277 -14.32 23.74 -20.38
N PHE A 278 -13.73 22.71 -19.82
CA PHE A 278 -13.37 21.45 -20.49
C PHE A 278 -14.07 20.27 -19.84
N ASP A 279 -14.48 19.29 -20.64
CA ASP A 279 -14.88 17.99 -20.13
C ASP A 279 -13.65 17.16 -19.75
N PHE A 280 -13.55 16.80 -18.49
CA PHE A 280 -12.37 16.10 -17.96
C PHE A 280 -12.07 14.78 -18.68
N PHE A 281 -13.09 14.00 -19.00
CA PHE A 281 -12.88 12.66 -19.56
C PHE A 281 -12.53 12.66 -21.03
N THR A 282 -13.01 13.63 -21.79
CA THR A 282 -12.84 13.67 -23.24
C THR A 282 -11.80 14.69 -23.72
N GLU A 283 -11.57 15.77 -22.97
CA GLU A 283 -10.73 16.89 -23.40
C GLU A 283 -9.41 17.02 -22.64
N GLU A 284 -9.30 16.45 -21.41
CA GLU A 284 -8.05 16.48 -20.66
C GLU A 284 -7.05 15.41 -21.10
N SER A 285 -5.75 15.71 -20.90
CA SER A 285 -4.68 14.77 -21.17
C SER A 285 -4.69 13.58 -20.20
N GLU A 286 -4.16 12.45 -20.65
CA GLU A 286 -4.01 11.27 -19.77
C GLU A 286 -3.09 11.52 -18.57
N GLY A 287 -2.10 12.41 -18.70
CA GLY A 287 -1.25 12.87 -17.60
C GLY A 287 -2.04 13.68 -16.57
N THR A 288 -2.89 14.61 -17.03
CA THR A 288 -3.79 15.40 -16.19
C THR A 288 -4.75 14.50 -15.42
N LYS A 289 -5.38 13.53 -16.09
CA LYS A 289 -6.27 12.53 -15.46
C LYS A 289 -5.55 11.71 -14.42
N ARG A 290 -4.33 11.25 -14.72
CA ARG A 290 -3.50 10.51 -13.77
C ARG A 290 -3.12 11.36 -12.56
N MET A 291 -2.68 12.60 -12.78
CA MET A 291 -2.35 13.52 -11.68
C MET A 291 -3.56 13.79 -10.80
N PHE A 292 -4.74 14.01 -11.38
CA PHE A 292 -5.99 14.18 -10.65
C PHE A 292 -6.34 12.93 -9.81
N SER A 293 -6.16 11.73 -10.35
CA SER A 293 -6.42 10.49 -9.62
C SER A 293 -5.49 10.28 -8.41
N LEU A 294 -4.28 10.84 -8.47
CA LEU A 294 -3.27 10.72 -7.42
C LEU A 294 -3.40 11.80 -6.35
N ILE A 295 -3.73 13.05 -6.74
CA ILE A 295 -3.59 14.20 -5.86
C ILE A 295 -4.51 14.15 -4.64
N GLY A 296 -5.72 13.63 -4.77
CA GLY A 296 -6.62 13.44 -3.63
C GLY A 296 -6.03 12.50 -2.57
N PRO A 297 -5.66 11.24 -2.91
CA PRO A 297 -4.93 10.35 -2.02
C PRO A 297 -3.66 10.96 -1.43
N TRP A 298 -2.90 11.76 -2.20
CA TRP A 298 -1.70 12.45 -1.75
C TRP A 298 -1.98 13.46 -0.65
N ILE A 299 -2.93 14.36 -0.90
CA ILE A 299 -3.35 15.39 0.06
C ILE A 299 -3.90 14.75 1.32
N ASP A 300 -4.74 13.71 1.18
CA ASP A 300 -5.30 13.00 2.33
C ASP A 300 -4.21 12.32 3.17
N ALA A 301 -3.23 11.69 2.53
CA ALA A 301 -2.12 11.06 3.23
C ALA A 301 -1.28 12.08 4.00
N LEU A 302 -0.89 13.19 3.36
CA LEU A 302 -0.10 14.26 3.97
C LEU A 302 -0.88 15.00 5.08
N HIS A 303 -2.19 15.16 4.93
CA HIS A 303 -3.03 15.85 5.91
C HIS A 303 -3.29 15.01 7.16
N ASN A 304 -3.50 13.70 6.99
CA ASN A 304 -3.92 12.78 8.03
C ASN A 304 -2.83 11.81 8.53
N GLY A 305 -1.58 11.94 8.06
CA GLY A 305 -0.45 11.10 8.49
C GLY A 305 -0.57 9.65 8.06
N LYS A 306 -1.12 9.39 6.86
CA LYS A 306 -1.35 8.03 6.36
C LYS A 306 -0.13 7.46 5.65
N ILE A 307 -0.19 6.14 5.40
CA ILE A 307 0.78 5.40 4.61
C ILE A 307 0.17 5.22 3.22
N LEU A 308 0.70 5.96 2.25
CA LEU A 308 0.26 5.90 0.86
C LEU A 308 1.09 4.87 0.10
N ILE A 309 0.42 3.90 -0.51
CA ILE A 309 1.04 2.79 -1.21
C ILE A 309 0.60 2.84 -2.67
N ILE A 310 1.57 2.96 -3.59
CA ILE A 310 1.30 3.15 -5.01
C ILE A 310 2.06 2.14 -5.86
N ASP A 311 1.34 1.42 -6.69
CA ASP A 311 1.95 0.59 -7.72
C ASP A 311 2.11 1.42 -9.01
N GLU A 312 3.32 1.39 -9.58
CA GLU A 312 3.68 2.08 -10.82
C GLU A 312 3.36 3.59 -10.79
N LEU A 313 4.06 4.33 -9.91
CA LEU A 313 3.89 5.78 -9.78
C LEU A 313 4.13 6.53 -11.09
N ASP A 314 5.09 6.07 -11.91
CA ASP A 314 5.56 6.70 -13.14
C ASP A 314 4.62 6.54 -14.34
N VAL A 315 3.61 5.69 -14.28
CA VAL A 315 2.69 5.48 -15.39
C VAL A 315 1.93 6.75 -15.74
N LYS A 316 2.07 7.21 -17.00
CA LYS A 316 1.45 8.41 -17.60
C LYS A 316 1.88 9.75 -16.96
N LEU A 317 2.92 9.77 -16.13
CA LEU A 317 3.46 11.00 -15.55
C LEU A 317 4.87 11.29 -16.04
N HIS A 318 5.14 12.56 -16.34
CA HIS A 318 6.50 13.02 -16.59
C HIS A 318 7.36 12.86 -15.32
N HIS A 319 8.66 12.58 -15.45
CA HIS A 319 9.54 12.32 -14.29
C HIS A 319 9.60 13.49 -13.29
N PHE A 320 9.49 14.74 -13.74
CA PHE A 320 9.43 15.90 -12.83
C PHE A 320 8.17 15.91 -11.96
N LEU A 321 7.06 15.40 -12.46
CA LEU A 321 5.85 15.26 -11.64
C LEU A 321 6.02 14.16 -10.59
N ASN A 322 6.68 13.06 -10.92
CA ASN A 322 7.01 12.02 -9.95
C ASN A 322 7.92 12.59 -8.85
N LEU A 323 8.95 13.36 -9.23
CA LEU A 323 9.84 14.03 -8.29
C LEU A 323 9.10 15.03 -7.40
N PHE A 324 8.23 15.86 -8.00
CA PHE A 324 7.37 16.79 -7.26
C PHE A 324 6.54 16.06 -6.20
N LEU A 325 5.84 15.00 -6.56
CA LEU A 325 5.01 14.21 -5.66
C LEU A 325 5.83 13.59 -4.52
N VAL A 326 6.99 13.00 -4.82
CA VAL A 326 7.89 12.41 -3.81
C VAL A 326 8.41 13.47 -2.83
N ASN A 327 8.82 14.63 -3.36
CA ASN A 327 9.35 15.71 -2.53
C ASN A 327 8.33 16.28 -1.54
N LEU A 328 7.03 16.22 -1.83
CA LEU A 328 6.00 16.59 -0.86
C LEU A 328 6.05 15.75 0.43
N PHE A 329 6.47 14.46 0.35
CA PHE A 329 6.68 13.62 1.52
C PHE A 329 8.00 13.91 2.24
N HIS A 330 9.04 14.30 1.50
CA HIS A 330 10.36 14.59 2.07
C HIS A 330 10.45 15.96 2.74
N ASP A 331 9.71 16.95 2.21
CA ASP A 331 9.71 18.30 2.75
C ASP A 331 8.99 18.35 4.12
N PRO A 332 9.70 18.69 5.21
CA PRO A 332 9.11 18.78 6.55
C PRO A 332 8.08 19.92 6.69
N THR A 333 8.07 20.88 5.77
CA THR A 333 7.07 21.97 5.76
C THR A 333 5.74 21.52 5.19
N GLN A 334 5.75 20.51 4.30
CA GLN A 334 4.57 19.92 3.68
C GLN A 334 4.09 18.69 4.48
N ASN A 335 5.00 17.76 4.79
CA ASN A 335 4.70 16.54 5.54
C ASN A 335 4.88 16.76 7.06
N LYS A 336 3.95 17.49 7.67
CA LYS A 336 3.93 17.78 9.12
C LYS A 336 3.40 16.64 9.97
N THR A 337 2.70 15.70 9.37
CA THR A 337 2.00 14.59 10.03
C THR A 337 2.80 13.29 10.02
N ASN A 338 4.02 13.30 9.44
CA ASN A 338 4.85 12.13 9.28
C ASN A 338 4.20 11.02 8.43
N ALA A 339 3.49 11.42 7.38
CA ALA A 339 2.97 10.51 6.36
C ALA A 339 4.10 9.71 5.70
N GLN A 340 3.84 8.47 5.31
CA GLN A 340 4.81 7.59 4.63
C GLN A 340 4.34 7.28 3.21
N LEU A 341 5.29 7.21 2.26
CA LEU A 341 5.06 6.84 0.86
C LEU A 341 5.83 5.57 0.52
N ILE A 342 5.13 4.57 0.00
CA ILE A 342 5.74 3.33 -0.51
C ILE A 342 5.27 3.16 -1.95
N PHE A 343 6.19 3.06 -2.90
CA PHE A 343 5.79 2.94 -4.29
C PHE A 343 6.73 2.08 -5.12
N THR A 344 6.21 1.56 -6.22
CA THR A 344 7.01 0.92 -7.27
C THR A 344 7.16 1.86 -8.44
N THR A 345 8.25 1.73 -9.18
CA THR A 345 8.50 2.52 -10.38
C THR A 345 9.48 1.81 -11.32
N HIS A 346 9.43 2.17 -12.60
CA HIS A 346 10.44 1.87 -13.60
C HIS A 346 11.30 3.10 -13.95
N ASN A 347 10.98 4.27 -13.40
CA ASN A 347 11.68 5.52 -13.67
C ASN A 347 13.03 5.56 -12.97
N THR A 348 14.09 5.23 -13.72
CA THR A 348 15.46 5.23 -13.19
C THR A 348 16.02 6.62 -12.88
N ASN A 349 15.39 7.70 -13.38
CA ASN A 349 15.81 9.07 -13.06
C ASN A 349 15.58 9.42 -11.57
N LEU A 350 14.78 8.63 -10.86
CA LEU A 350 14.61 8.78 -9.41
C LEU A 350 15.69 8.03 -8.60
N LEU A 351 16.57 7.23 -9.24
CA LEU A 351 17.69 6.56 -8.58
C LEU A 351 18.84 7.53 -8.35
N ASP A 352 18.61 8.52 -7.50
CA ASP A 352 19.54 9.58 -7.19
C ASP A 352 19.70 9.72 -5.67
N GLN A 353 20.93 9.87 -5.20
CA GLN A 353 21.27 10.07 -3.78
C GLN A 353 20.94 11.49 -3.27
N ASP A 354 20.64 12.41 -4.17
CA ASP A 354 20.08 13.73 -3.81
C ASP A 354 18.57 13.68 -3.56
N ILE A 355 17.90 12.57 -3.98
CA ILE A 355 16.46 12.34 -3.79
C ILE A 355 16.21 11.31 -2.68
N PHE A 356 16.90 10.18 -2.73
CA PHE A 356 16.71 9.06 -1.82
C PHE A 356 17.99 8.68 -1.09
N ARG A 357 17.84 8.37 0.18
CA ARG A 357 18.82 7.65 0.98
C ARG A 357 18.95 6.21 0.46
N ARG A 358 20.08 5.58 0.69
CA ARG A 358 20.34 4.19 0.27
C ARG A 358 19.35 3.20 0.89
N ASP A 359 18.90 3.44 2.13
CA ASP A 359 17.92 2.63 2.86
C ASP A 359 16.48 2.81 2.37
N GLN A 360 16.20 3.84 1.56
CA GLN A 360 14.91 4.05 0.91
C GLN A 360 14.75 3.26 -0.41
N ILE A 361 15.86 2.76 -0.98
CA ILE A 361 15.87 2.11 -2.29
C ILE A 361 15.89 0.59 -2.12
N TRP A 362 14.87 -0.05 -2.64
CA TRP A 362 14.66 -1.49 -2.60
C TRP A 362 14.64 -2.07 -4.01
N PHE A 363 15.08 -3.32 -4.13
CA PHE A 363 15.09 -4.06 -5.37
C PHE A 363 14.31 -5.36 -5.24
N THR A 364 13.59 -5.72 -6.31
CA THR A 364 13.04 -7.06 -6.47
C THR A 364 13.69 -7.73 -7.66
N GLU A 365 14.11 -8.96 -7.47
CA GLU A 365 14.70 -9.78 -8.51
C GLU A 365 14.05 -11.16 -8.53
N LYS A 366 13.92 -11.73 -9.71
CA LYS A 366 13.46 -13.09 -9.88
C LYS A 366 14.66 -14.04 -9.83
N ASP A 367 14.69 -14.93 -8.85
CA ASP A 367 15.72 -15.96 -8.74
C ASP A 367 15.70 -16.86 -10.00
N ILE A 368 16.86 -17.10 -10.57
CA ILE A 368 16.99 -17.81 -11.87
C ILE A 368 16.58 -19.28 -11.74
N GLU A 369 16.87 -19.93 -10.63
CA GLU A 369 16.63 -21.36 -10.43
C GLU A 369 15.20 -21.64 -9.98
N THR A 370 14.74 -20.90 -8.98
CA THR A 370 13.46 -21.11 -8.34
C THR A 370 12.33 -20.29 -8.94
N ALA A 371 12.66 -19.26 -9.72
CA ALA A 371 11.74 -18.23 -10.20
C ALA A 371 10.96 -17.50 -9.08
N SER A 372 11.46 -17.57 -7.84
CA SER A 372 10.90 -16.85 -6.71
C SER A 372 11.37 -15.41 -6.67
N THR A 373 10.57 -14.53 -6.07
CA THR A 373 10.93 -13.14 -5.82
C THR A 373 11.89 -13.03 -4.64
N LYS A 374 13.02 -12.37 -4.85
CA LYS A 374 13.91 -11.85 -3.82
C LYS A 374 13.63 -10.36 -3.61
N LEU A 375 13.71 -9.89 -2.39
CA LEU A 375 13.60 -8.47 -2.01
C LEU A 375 14.83 -8.10 -1.19
N TYR A 376 15.53 -7.04 -1.57
CA TYR A 376 16.73 -6.57 -0.88
C TYR A 376 16.88 -5.05 -1.00
N SER A 377 17.58 -4.45 -0.04
CA SER A 377 17.85 -3.02 -0.01
C SER A 377 19.17 -2.68 -0.72
N LEU A 378 19.27 -1.48 -1.29
CA LEU A 378 20.53 -0.95 -1.81
C LEU A 378 21.63 -0.90 -0.74
N THR A 379 21.26 -0.82 0.54
CA THR A 379 22.23 -0.87 1.66
C THR A 379 23.05 -2.15 1.71
N GLU A 380 22.56 -3.27 1.19
CA GLU A 380 23.29 -4.54 1.14
C GLU A 380 24.52 -4.47 0.22
N TYR A 381 24.49 -3.58 -0.77
CA TYR A 381 25.63 -3.31 -1.66
C TYR A 381 26.60 -2.24 -1.15
N ASN A 382 26.19 -1.51 -0.11
CA ASN A 382 26.95 -0.45 0.53
C ASN A 382 27.69 0.50 -0.46
N PRO A 383 27.02 1.08 -1.46
CA PRO A 383 27.64 1.98 -2.42
C PRO A 383 28.16 3.24 -1.71
N ARG A 384 29.28 3.79 -2.16
CA ARG A 384 29.81 5.06 -1.64
C ARG A 384 28.87 6.21 -2.01
N LYS A 385 28.85 7.27 -1.20
CA LYS A 385 27.99 8.46 -1.40
C LYS A 385 28.26 9.20 -2.74
N ASP A 386 29.48 9.11 -3.25
CA ASP A 386 29.94 9.74 -4.51
C ASP A 386 29.56 8.93 -5.77
N LYS A 387 28.92 7.78 -5.63
CA LYS A 387 28.57 6.92 -6.75
C LYS A 387 27.21 7.26 -7.33
N ASP A 388 27.17 7.34 -8.65
CA ASP A 388 25.95 7.45 -9.43
C ASP A 388 25.20 6.10 -9.37
N ILE A 389 24.11 6.08 -8.59
CA ILE A 389 23.31 4.86 -8.38
C ILE A 389 22.60 4.47 -9.65
N GLN A 390 22.08 5.43 -10.43
CA GLN A 390 21.40 5.18 -11.69
C GLN A 390 22.32 4.46 -12.68
N LYS A 391 23.54 4.99 -12.88
CA LYS A 391 24.54 4.32 -13.75
C LYS A 391 24.93 2.95 -13.22
N GLY A 392 25.10 2.82 -11.90
CA GLY A 392 25.40 1.54 -11.28
C GLY A 392 24.30 0.51 -11.52
N TYR A 393 23.04 0.90 -11.36
CA TYR A 393 21.86 0.06 -11.61
C TYR A 393 21.81 -0.37 -13.09
N LEU A 394 21.86 0.59 -14.03
CA LEU A 394 21.83 0.32 -15.47
C LEU A 394 23.00 -0.54 -15.95
N ALA A 395 24.14 -0.52 -15.25
CA ALA A 395 25.28 -1.40 -15.49
C ALA A 395 25.16 -2.79 -14.83
N GLY A 396 24.03 -3.08 -14.17
CA GLY A 396 23.76 -4.38 -13.52
C GLY A 396 24.45 -4.61 -12.17
N LYS A 397 25.06 -3.58 -11.55
CA LYS A 397 25.82 -3.74 -10.29
C LYS A 397 24.94 -4.18 -9.11
N TYR A 398 23.66 -3.84 -9.14
CA TYR A 398 22.72 -4.09 -8.05
C TYR A 398 21.68 -5.16 -8.41
N GLY A 399 21.86 -5.89 -9.52
CA GLY A 399 20.87 -6.84 -10.01
C GLY A 399 19.57 -6.17 -10.45
N ALA A 400 18.48 -6.89 -10.34
CA ALA A 400 17.10 -6.42 -10.58
C ALA A 400 16.82 -5.85 -11.99
N LEU A 401 17.71 -6.11 -12.97
CA LEU A 401 17.51 -5.74 -14.36
C LEU A 401 16.86 -6.87 -15.17
N PRO A 402 16.12 -6.53 -16.24
CA PRO A 402 15.61 -7.53 -17.15
C PRO A 402 16.77 -8.22 -17.91
N PHE A 403 16.80 -9.54 -17.87
CA PHE A 403 17.75 -10.32 -18.65
C PHE A 403 17.19 -10.53 -20.07
N ILE A 404 17.57 -9.66 -21.00
CA ILE A 404 17.19 -9.75 -22.41
C ILE A 404 18.22 -10.62 -23.12
N LYS A 405 17.80 -11.82 -23.59
CA LYS A 405 18.62 -12.65 -24.45
C LYS A 405 18.76 -11.97 -25.81
N GLU A 406 19.97 -12.08 -26.42
CA GLU A 406 20.19 -11.55 -27.77
C GLU A 406 19.09 -11.99 -28.73
N ASN A 407 18.59 -11.03 -29.53
CA ASN A 407 17.48 -11.20 -30.43
C ASN A 407 17.78 -12.22 -31.53
N LYS A 408 17.36 -13.49 -31.35
CA LYS A 408 17.20 -14.46 -32.41
C LYS A 408 15.75 -14.88 -32.41
N ILE A 409 14.87 -13.97 -32.86
CA ILE A 409 13.44 -14.25 -32.98
C ILE A 409 13.15 -14.77 -34.43
N PHE A 410 14.02 -14.46 -35.40
CA PHE A 410 13.95 -14.90 -36.80
C PHE A 410 15.29 -15.50 -37.23
#